data_9c7a4153411a80c3ae7bc2f418ebd9bd
#
_entry.id   9c7a4153411a80c3ae7bc2f418ebd9bd
#
_cell.length_a   1.000
_cell.length_b   1.000
_cell.length_c   1.000
_cell.angle_alpha   90.00
_cell.angle_beta   90.00
_cell.angle_gamma   90.00
#
_symmetry.space_group_name_H-M   'P 1'
#
loop_
_entity.id
_entity.type
_entity.pdbx_description
1 polymer ?
#
loop_
_entity_poly.entity_id
_entity_poly.type
_entity_poly.pdbx_seq_one_letter_code
_entity_poly.pdbx_strand_id
1 'polypeptide(L)'
;MRRFLLILALGLCLPATAGAGTLFLIDGRGWGHGVGMSQFGARGFAEDGWSHQRILAYYYRGTQLRLLPARPVRVLLAAGRPAVKISSSKPFKVVDGRGKSRRLKAGVQNVVGAKPGTLRFLPGGSPLLLDGTAYRGTLIVHRRAGKLTVVNKLPLDRYLRGVVPWEMPDDWHPEALRAQAIVARSYALATLKPGTLFDLYADTRSQVYGGIEAEEVSTNRAIGATAGRVLFWNGRVATTFYHSTSGGKTVAIGEAWPHSTPVPYLVGVADPYDRLSKYHRWGPVRLTPAQLAQKLGSGAVRDLVVERGPSGRAAEVTVRGRAGVRRMLSQDFRRALDLRSTWFSVRVLNLDPPLRRALVDRPVVLKGFVRGLSRVRLEQQVNGGAWRTVRPIARHSNGRFTVTVRPNGPTSYRLATRVAAGAAVTVKPS
;
A
#
# COMPACT_ATOMS: atom_id res chain seq x y z
N MET A 1 22.33 -65.61 -4.19
CA MET A 1 21.19 -65.29 -3.28
C MET A 1 20.88 -63.75 -3.43
N ARG A 2 19.92 -63.47 -4.25
CA ARG A 2 19.47 -62.05 -4.48
C ARG A 2 18.29 -61.75 -3.55
N ARG A 3 18.46 -60.77 -2.62
CA ARG A 3 17.39 -60.29 -1.74
C ARG A 3 16.61 -59.17 -2.46
N PHE A 4 15.36 -59.43 -2.77
CA PHE A 4 14.40 -58.41 -3.22
C PHE A 4 13.93 -57.60 -2.02
N LEU A 5 14.17 -56.27 -2.04
CA LEU A 5 13.54 -55.33 -1.12
C LEU A 5 12.18 -54.91 -1.71
N LEU A 6 11.10 -55.28 -1.02
CA LEU A 6 9.76 -54.78 -1.29
C LEU A 6 9.66 -53.33 -0.69
N ILE A 7 9.55 -52.32 -1.52
CA ILE A 7 9.24 -50.96 -1.07
C ILE A 7 7.72 -50.84 -1.00
N LEU A 8 7.22 -50.79 0.22
CA LEU A 8 5.81 -50.53 0.53
C LEU A 8 5.57 -49.03 0.33
N ALA A 9 4.93 -48.60 -0.76
CA ALA A 9 4.49 -47.25 -0.97
C ALA A 9 3.30 -46.92 -0.06
N LEU A 10 3.56 -46.31 1.10
CA LEU A 10 2.52 -45.70 1.93
C LEU A 10 1.94 -44.52 1.19
N GLY A 11 0.78 -44.69 0.57
CA GLY A 11 -0.03 -43.58 0.05
C GLY A 11 -0.44 -42.67 1.19
N LEU A 12 0.24 -41.50 1.32
CA LEU A 12 -0.23 -40.41 2.17
C LEU A 12 -1.58 -39.91 1.63
N CYS A 13 -2.68 -40.41 2.21
CA CYS A 13 -3.99 -39.76 2.12
C CYS A 13 -3.89 -38.42 2.81
N LEU A 14 -3.60 -37.36 2.06
CA LEU A 14 -3.70 -35.99 2.55
C LEU A 14 -5.16 -35.75 2.97
N PRO A 15 -5.43 -35.36 4.23
CA PRO A 15 -6.79 -35.07 4.66
C PRO A 15 -7.35 -33.93 3.83
N ALA A 16 -8.56 -34.09 3.29
CA ALA A 16 -9.30 -33.03 2.59
C ALA A 16 -9.24 -31.77 3.43
N THR A 17 -8.61 -30.72 2.91
CA THR A 17 -8.35 -29.46 3.62
C THR A 17 -9.68 -28.84 3.99
N ALA A 18 -9.98 -28.77 5.29
CA ALA A 18 -11.16 -28.05 5.78
C ALA A 18 -11.06 -26.59 5.32
N GLY A 19 -11.97 -26.18 4.44
CA GLY A 19 -11.98 -24.87 3.78
C GLY A 19 -12.02 -24.96 2.25
N ALA A 20 -12.03 -26.17 1.66
CA ALA A 20 -12.03 -26.35 0.21
C ALA A 20 -13.17 -25.59 -0.51
N GLY A 21 -14.33 -25.42 0.14
CA GLY A 21 -15.50 -24.71 -0.41
C GLY A 21 -15.59 -23.23 -0.07
N THR A 22 -14.57 -22.64 0.56
CA THR A 22 -14.64 -21.24 1.01
C THR A 22 -13.99 -20.26 0.02
N LEU A 23 -14.66 -19.13 -0.22
CA LEU A 23 -14.13 -17.98 -0.96
C LEU A 23 -14.36 -16.71 -0.15
N PHE A 24 -13.30 -15.95 0.06
CA PHE A 24 -13.34 -14.62 0.62
C PHE A 24 -13.28 -13.58 -0.50
N LEU A 25 -14.17 -12.59 -0.42
CA LEU A 25 -14.24 -11.45 -1.34
C LEU A 25 -14.03 -10.19 -0.53
N ILE A 26 -12.98 -9.44 -0.86
CA ILE A 26 -12.63 -8.20 -0.16
C ILE A 26 -12.81 -7.04 -1.11
N ASP A 27 -13.72 -6.13 -0.77
CA ASP A 27 -13.96 -4.89 -1.49
C ASP A 27 -13.68 -3.70 -0.61
N GLY A 28 -13.30 -2.59 -1.20
CA GLY A 28 -13.02 -1.39 -0.42
C GLY A 28 -13.18 -0.10 -1.18
N ARG A 29 -12.76 0.97 -0.50
CA ARG A 29 -12.77 2.34 -0.99
C ARG A 29 -11.46 3.02 -0.68
N GLY A 30 -11.01 3.91 -1.57
CA GLY A 30 -9.83 4.72 -1.37
C GLY A 30 -8.51 3.98 -1.57
N TRP A 31 -7.43 4.75 -1.66
CA TRP A 31 -6.06 4.26 -1.76
C TRP A 31 -5.13 5.11 -0.89
N GLY A 32 -4.49 4.47 0.07
CA GLY A 32 -3.59 5.08 1.06
C GLY A 32 -4.10 4.94 2.48
N HIS A 33 -3.43 5.63 3.41
CA HIS A 33 -3.74 5.59 4.83
C HIS A 33 -4.98 6.41 5.23
N GLY A 34 -5.41 7.35 4.38
CA GLY A 34 -6.62 8.15 4.59
C GLY A 34 -6.46 9.40 5.46
N VAL A 35 -5.29 9.66 6.05
CA VAL A 35 -5.05 10.82 6.94
C VAL A 35 -4.63 12.05 6.12
N GLY A 36 -5.14 13.22 6.48
CA GLY A 36 -4.81 14.51 5.86
C GLY A 36 -5.38 14.67 4.45
N MET A 37 -4.64 15.30 3.53
CA MET A 37 -5.14 15.66 2.21
C MET A 37 -5.28 14.44 1.28
N SER A 38 -6.46 14.28 0.67
CA SER A 38 -6.68 13.41 -0.48
C SER A 38 -6.26 14.13 -1.75
N GLN A 39 -5.38 13.51 -2.54
CA GLN A 39 -4.90 14.10 -3.79
C GLN A 39 -6.01 14.25 -4.83
N PHE A 40 -6.84 13.22 -5.02
CA PHE A 40 -8.02 13.31 -5.90
C PHE A 40 -9.08 14.30 -5.37
N GLY A 41 -9.24 14.42 -4.06
CA GLY A 41 -10.08 15.44 -3.47
C GLY A 41 -9.56 16.85 -3.73
N ALA A 42 -8.25 17.07 -3.53
CA ALA A 42 -7.60 18.36 -3.84
C ALA A 42 -7.74 18.72 -5.32
N ARG A 43 -7.60 17.73 -6.23
CA ARG A 43 -7.87 17.92 -7.66
C ARG A 43 -9.29 18.42 -7.90
N GLY A 44 -10.30 17.72 -7.39
CA GLY A 44 -11.69 18.11 -7.63
C GLY A 44 -12.07 19.44 -7.02
N PHE A 45 -11.56 19.80 -5.83
CA PHE A 45 -11.73 21.13 -5.26
C PHE A 45 -11.09 22.20 -6.13
N ALA A 46 -9.91 21.93 -6.70
CA ALA A 46 -9.24 22.89 -7.60
C ALA A 46 -9.99 23.06 -8.92
N GLU A 47 -10.51 21.99 -9.51
CA GLU A 47 -11.36 22.01 -10.70
C GLU A 47 -12.68 22.78 -10.44
N ASP A 48 -13.16 22.81 -9.17
CA ASP A 48 -14.32 23.59 -8.69
C ASP A 48 -13.94 25.03 -8.27
N GLY A 49 -12.78 25.52 -8.70
CA GLY A 49 -12.33 26.90 -8.52
C GLY A 49 -11.77 27.24 -7.14
N TRP A 50 -11.43 26.24 -6.29
CA TRP A 50 -10.83 26.53 -5.00
C TRP A 50 -9.33 26.82 -5.15
N SER A 51 -8.87 27.85 -4.45
CA SER A 51 -7.44 28.11 -4.31
C SER A 51 -6.75 27.05 -3.45
N HIS A 52 -5.45 26.87 -3.61
CA HIS A 52 -4.64 25.98 -2.78
C HIS A 52 -4.74 26.32 -1.28
N GLN A 53 -4.87 27.62 -0.92
CA GLN A 53 -5.06 28.03 0.48
C GLN A 53 -6.36 27.47 1.05
N ARG A 54 -7.47 27.57 0.30
CA ARG A 54 -8.77 27.06 0.71
C ARG A 54 -8.76 25.53 0.81
N ILE A 55 -8.13 24.84 -0.14
CA ILE A 55 -7.94 23.38 -0.12
C ILE A 55 -7.17 22.94 1.13
N LEU A 56 -6.05 23.62 1.43
CA LEU A 56 -5.24 23.30 2.60
C LEU A 56 -5.97 23.54 3.91
N ALA A 57 -6.70 24.67 4.03
CA ALA A 57 -7.50 24.97 5.20
C ALA A 57 -8.64 23.96 5.44
N TYR A 58 -9.16 23.35 4.38
CA TYR A 58 -10.18 22.32 4.46
C TYR A 58 -9.65 21.01 5.07
N TYR A 59 -8.48 20.56 4.60
CA TYR A 59 -7.89 19.30 5.06
C TYR A 59 -7.08 19.40 6.35
N TYR A 60 -6.52 20.59 6.67
CA TYR A 60 -5.66 20.81 7.82
C TYR A 60 -6.19 21.99 8.65
N ARG A 61 -7.35 21.77 9.27
CA ARG A 61 -8.10 22.81 9.98
C ARG A 61 -7.31 23.42 11.13
N GLY A 62 -7.33 24.75 11.25
CA GLY A 62 -6.63 25.47 12.30
C GLY A 62 -5.13 25.63 12.10
N THR A 63 -4.57 25.12 10.98
CA THR A 63 -3.19 25.44 10.60
C THR A 63 -3.10 26.80 9.93
N GLN A 64 -1.91 27.40 9.98
CA GLN A 64 -1.60 28.69 9.37
C GLN A 64 -0.55 28.52 8.28
N LEU A 65 -0.75 29.17 7.14
CA LEU A 65 0.24 29.23 6.08
C LEU A 65 1.29 30.30 6.44
N ARG A 66 2.58 29.90 6.52
CA ARG A 66 3.70 30.79 6.84
C ARG A 66 4.84 30.61 5.85
N LEU A 67 5.68 31.63 5.74
CA LEU A 67 6.93 31.59 4.99
C LEU A 67 8.08 31.17 5.92
N LEU A 68 8.91 30.27 5.44
CA LEU A 68 10.17 29.90 6.08
C LEU A 68 11.34 30.14 5.12
N PRO A 69 12.51 30.51 5.63
CA PRO A 69 13.73 30.58 4.84
C PRO A 69 14.05 29.24 4.17
N ALA A 70 14.63 29.31 2.99
CA ALA A 70 15.12 28.13 2.30
C ALA A 70 16.22 27.43 3.16
N ARG A 71 16.11 26.11 3.31
CA ARG A 71 17.11 25.30 4.00
C ARG A 71 17.46 24.07 3.18
N PRO A 72 18.69 23.55 3.31
CA PRO A 72 19.06 22.30 2.68
C PRO A 72 18.46 21.10 3.42
N VAL A 73 18.23 20.03 2.66
CA VAL A 73 17.90 18.69 3.15
C VAL A 73 18.96 17.69 2.69
N ARG A 74 19.09 16.57 3.44
CA ARG A 74 20.00 15.48 3.16
C ARG A 74 19.16 14.22 2.91
N VAL A 75 19.20 13.72 1.67
CA VAL A 75 18.39 12.58 1.21
C VAL A 75 19.28 11.35 1.07
N LEU A 76 18.93 10.25 1.73
CA LEU A 76 19.63 8.97 1.57
C LEU A 76 19.29 8.37 0.20
N LEU A 77 20.28 8.26 -0.69
CA LEU A 77 20.12 7.64 -2.02
C LEU A 77 20.50 6.16 -2.02
N ALA A 78 21.56 5.79 -1.31
CA ALA A 78 22.02 4.41 -1.24
C ALA A 78 22.72 4.12 0.10
N ALA A 79 22.59 2.89 0.58
CA ALA A 79 23.28 2.40 1.77
C ALA A 79 23.78 0.96 1.56
N GLY A 80 24.89 0.62 2.25
CA GLY A 80 25.44 -0.74 2.22
C GLY A 80 26.12 -1.15 0.90
N ARG A 81 26.37 -0.20 -0.01
CA ARG A 81 27.00 -0.48 -1.32
C ARG A 81 28.52 -0.69 -1.17
N PRO A 82 29.13 -1.64 -1.90
CA PRO A 82 30.58 -1.81 -1.91
C PRO A 82 31.28 -0.73 -2.74
N ALA A 83 30.63 -0.24 -3.79
CA ALA A 83 31.12 0.81 -4.68
C ALA A 83 29.96 1.54 -5.34
N VAL A 84 30.21 2.78 -5.80
CA VAL A 84 29.30 3.57 -6.63
C VAL A 84 30.08 4.29 -7.71
N LYS A 85 29.41 4.65 -8.82
CA LYS A 85 29.98 5.42 -9.91
C LYS A 85 29.44 6.83 -9.87
N ILE A 86 30.34 7.83 -9.89
CA ILE A 86 29.96 9.25 -9.92
C ILE A 86 30.61 9.91 -11.14
N SER A 87 29.80 10.62 -11.92
CA SER A 87 30.22 11.38 -13.11
C SER A 87 29.42 12.68 -13.24
N SER A 88 29.76 13.49 -14.23
CA SER A 88 29.02 14.66 -14.67
C SER A 88 29.40 15.01 -16.10
N SER A 89 28.50 15.62 -16.87
CA SER A 89 28.78 16.07 -18.25
C SER A 89 29.70 17.29 -18.33
N LYS A 90 29.94 17.99 -17.20
CA LYS A 90 30.94 19.04 -17.08
C LYS A 90 31.96 18.74 -15.97
N PRO A 91 33.17 19.36 -15.98
CA PRO A 91 34.12 19.17 -14.89
C PRO A 91 33.49 19.52 -13.52
N PHE A 92 33.81 18.75 -12.52
CA PHE A 92 33.25 18.90 -11.15
C PHE A 92 34.37 18.70 -10.11
N LYS A 93 34.09 18.86 -8.82
CA LYS A 93 35.08 18.76 -7.75
C LYS A 93 34.73 17.64 -6.78
N VAL A 94 35.75 16.97 -6.26
CA VAL A 94 35.67 16.13 -5.09
C VAL A 94 36.49 16.74 -3.97
N VAL A 95 35.92 16.78 -2.75
CA VAL A 95 36.58 17.26 -1.52
C VAL A 95 36.57 16.12 -0.53
N ASP A 96 37.72 15.78 0.04
CA ASP A 96 37.84 14.74 1.05
C ASP A 96 37.51 15.26 2.48
N GLY A 97 37.54 14.37 3.46
CA GLY A 97 37.27 14.70 4.86
C GLY A 97 38.27 15.66 5.50
N ARG A 98 39.44 15.84 4.90
CA ARG A 98 40.50 16.78 5.34
C ARG A 98 40.42 18.13 4.63
N GLY A 99 39.43 18.32 3.72
CA GLY A 99 39.27 19.55 2.93
C GLY A 99 40.08 19.61 1.67
N LYS A 100 40.92 18.61 1.35
CA LYS A 100 41.70 18.57 0.09
C LYS A 100 40.73 18.39 -1.08
N SER A 101 40.82 19.27 -2.07
CA SER A 101 39.98 19.24 -3.26
C SER A 101 40.75 18.77 -4.51
N ARG A 102 40.02 18.10 -5.38
CA ARG A 102 40.52 17.68 -6.70
C ARG A 102 39.44 17.91 -7.76
N ARG A 103 39.84 18.45 -8.90
CA ARG A 103 38.98 18.58 -10.10
C ARG A 103 38.92 17.23 -10.82
N LEU A 104 37.72 16.82 -11.21
CA LEU A 104 37.45 15.61 -11.98
C LEU A 104 36.99 15.99 -13.38
N LYS A 105 37.37 15.17 -14.37
CA LYS A 105 37.10 15.40 -15.78
C LYS A 105 35.61 15.14 -16.10
N ALA A 106 35.11 15.88 -17.10
CA ALA A 106 33.80 15.66 -17.67
C ALA A 106 33.69 14.28 -18.34
N GLY A 107 32.53 13.66 -18.31
CA GLY A 107 32.24 12.38 -18.98
C GLY A 107 32.87 11.14 -18.34
N VAL A 108 33.82 11.31 -17.39
CA VAL A 108 34.52 10.18 -16.77
C VAL A 108 33.75 9.65 -15.57
N GLN A 109 33.48 8.34 -15.57
CA GLN A 109 32.94 7.66 -14.42
C GLN A 109 33.99 7.42 -13.35
N ASN A 110 33.86 8.05 -12.21
CA ASN A 110 34.75 7.85 -11.07
C ASN A 110 34.18 6.77 -10.15
N VAL A 111 34.85 5.62 -10.09
CA VAL A 111 34.47 4.54 -9.18
C VAL A 111 34.94 4.89 -7.77
N VAL A 112 34.02 4.97 -6.85
CA VAL A 112 34.28 5.24 -5.43
C VAL A 112 34.20 3.93 -4.65
N GLY A 113 35.34 3.46 -4.18
CA GLY A 113 35.45 2.26 -3.34
C GLY A 113 35.34 2.56 -1.85
N ALA A 114 35.36 1.51 -1.05
CA ALA A 114 35.05 1.53 0.38
C ALA A 114 36.20 1.93 1.32
N LYS A 115 37.27 2.57 0.83
CA LYS A 115 38.33 3.13 1.72
C LYS A 115 37.70 4.09 2.74
N PRO A 116 38.05 4.03 4.04
CA PRO A 116 37.43 4.86 5.07
C PRO A 116 37.51 6.36 4.80
N GLY A 117 36.50 7.11 5.23
CA GLY A 117 36.43 8.58 5.13
C GLY A 117 35.17 9.08 4.43
N THR A 118 35.07 10.40 4.29
CA THR A 118 33.95 11.08 3.61
C THR A 118 34.46 11.80 2.37
N LEU A 119 33.72 11.67 1.28
CA LEU A 119 33.94 12.44 0.05
C LEU A 119 32.71 13.28 -0.25
N ARG A 120 32.93 14.54 -0.65
CA ARG A 120 31.87 15.46 -1.10
C ARG A 120 32.10 15.78 -2.57
N PHE A 121 31.18 15.42 -3.44
CA PHE A 121 31.19 15.72 -4.87
C PHE A 121 30.32 16.95 -5.12
N LEU A 122 30.94 18.02 -5.60
CA LEU A 122 30.29 19.30 -5.87
C LEU A 122 30.14 19.49 -7.38
N PRO A 123 28.91 19.82 -7.86
CA PRO A 123 28.69 20.01 -9.29
C PRO A 123 29.44 21.23 -9.83
N GLY A 124 29.86 21.17 -11.07
CA GLY A 124 30.61 22.22 -11.77
C GLY A 124 29.81 22.86 -12.93
N GLY A 125 28.52 23.06 -12.79
CA GLY A 125 27.66 23.65 -13.85
C GLY A 125 26.81 22.63 -14.60
N SER A 126 26.90 21.35 -14.24
CA SER A 126 25.96 20.28 -14.66
C SER A 126 25.68 19.38 -13.47
N PRO A 127 24.53 18.70 -13.44
CA PRO A 127 24.19 17.74 -12.39
C PRO A 127 25.26 16.65 -12.22
N LEU A 128 25.28 16.06 -11.02
CA LEU A 128 26.06 14.87 -10.76
C LEU A 128 25.20 13.64 -11.05
N LEU A 129 25.82 12.61 -11.64
CA LEU A 129 25.22 11.32 -11.88
C LEU A 129 25.74 10.34 -10.82
N LEU A 130 24.83 9.64 -10.17
CA LEU A 130 25.10 8.49 -9.30
C LEU A 130 24.60 7.22 -10.01
N ASP A 131 25.51 6.33 -10.37
CA ASP A 131 25.19 5.09 -11.12
C ASP A 131 24.30 5.34 -12.36
N GLY A 132 24.45 6.51 -13.01
CA GLY A 132 23.69 6.93 -14.19
C GLY A 132 22.51 7.88 -13.91
N THR A 133 21.94 7.89 -12.72
CA THR A 133 20.83 8.78 -12.36
C THR A 133 21.33 10.18 -11.99
N ALA A 134 20.68 11.22 -12.53
CA ALA A 134 21.07 12.61 -12.37
C ALA A 134 20.45 13.26 -11.12
N TYR A 135 21.29 13.97 -10.35
CA TYR A 135 20.88 14.66 -9.11
C TYR A 135 21.38 16.10 -9.07
N ARG A 136 20.54 16.99 -8.59
CA ARG A 136 20.93 18.37 -8.25
C ARG A 136 21.67 18.40 -6.92
N GLY A 137 22.49 19.45 -6.70
CA GLY A 137 23.19 19.65 -5.43
C GLY A 137 24.42 18.77 -5.28
N THR A 138 24.81 18.48 -4.04
CA THR A 138 26.03 17.81 -3.66
C THR A 138 25.78 16.33 -3.35
N LEU A 139 26.62 15.43 -3.84
CA LEU A 139 26.62 14.03 -3.38
C LEU A 139 27.69 13.85 -2.31
N ILE A 140 27.28 13.34 -1.14
CA ILE A 140 28.16 13.04 -0.02
C ILE A 140 28.26 11.52 0.13
N VAL A 141 29.46 10.97 0.02
CA VAL A 141 29.71 9.54 0.17
C VAL A 141 30.45 9.30 1.49
N HIS A 142 29.73 8.71 2.45
CA HIS A 142 30.31 8.23 3.70
C HIS A 142 30.78 6.80 3.50
N ARG A 143 32.05 6.52 3.85
CA ARG A 143 32.72 5.23 3.68
C ARG A 143 33.12 4.70 5.04
N ARG A 144 32.48 3.63 5.49
CA ARG A 144 32.72 3.03 6.81
C ARG A 144 32.55 1.52 6.72
N ALA A 145 33.44 0.77 7.39
CA ALA A 145 33.38 -0.69 7.49
C ALA A 145 33.16 -1.41 6.15
N GLY A 146 33.91 -1.04 5.11
CA GLY A 146 33.81 -1.65 3.79
C GLY A 146 32.55 -1.31 3.00
N LYS A 147 31.70 -0.41 3.48
CA LYS A 147 30.42 -0.05 2.86
C LYS A 147 30.28 1.44 2.63
N LEU A 148 29.46 1.80 1.64
CA LEU A 148 29.15 3.18 1.29
C LEU A 148 27.73 3.53 1.69
N THR A 149 27.55 4.78 2.16
CA THR A 149 26.27 5.46 2.29
C THR A 149 26.35 6.74 1.47
N VAL A 150 25.44 6.89 0.51
CA VAL A 150 25.38 8.05 -0.39
C VAL A 150 24.20 8.93 -0.02
N VAL A 151 24.50 10.20 0.22
CA VAL A 151 23.53 11.21 0.62
C VAL A 151 23.53 12.35 -0.38
N ASN A 152 22.38 12.76 -0.85
CA ASN A 152 22.21 13.95 -1.67
C ASN A 152 21.87 15.15 -0.79
N LYS A 153 22.71 16.20 -0.78
CA LYS A 153 22.47 17.47 -0.08
C LYS A 153 22.09 18.54 -1.08
N LEU A 154 20.89 19.10 -0.92
CA LEU A 154 20.36 20.12 -1.82
C LEU A 154 19.32 21.02 -1.12
N PRO A 155 19.01 22.22 -1.66
CA PRO A 155 17.90 23.05 -1.18
C PRO A 155 16.57 22.29 -1.24
N LEU A 156 15.71 22.48 -0.25
CA LEU A 156 14.42 21.79 -0.12
C LEU A 156 13.55 21.91 -1.38
N ASP A 157 13.42 23.08 -1.97
CA ASP A 157 12.60 23.26 -3.18
C ASP A 157 13.18 22.51 -4.41
N ARG A 158 14.48 22.31 -4.46
CA ARG A 158 15.10 21.46 -5.48
C ARG A 158 14.83 19.97 -5.23
N TYR A 159 14.76 19.55 -3.96
CA TYR A 159 14.30 18.20 -3.60
C TYR A 159 12.85 17.97 -4.02
N LEU A 160 11.96 18.93 -3.75
CA LEU A 160 10.54 18.84 -4.12
C LEU A 160 10.31 18.69 -5.62
N ARG A 161 11.18 19.21 -6.47
CA ARG A 161 11.07 19.02 -7.93
C ARG A 161 11.16 17.54 -8.34
N GLY A 162 11.96 16.77 -7.62
CA GLY A 162 12.06 15.32 -7.82
C GLY A 162 11.04 14.49 -7.02
N VAL A 163 10.17 15.12 -6.22
CA VAL A 163 9.15 14.47 -5.38
C VAL A 163 7.75 14.70 -5.91
N VAL A 164 7.34 15.95 -6.12
CA VAL A 164 5.96 16.31 -6.43
C VAL A 164 5.41 15.59 -7.67
N PRO A 165 6.18 15.41 -8.76
CA PRO A 165 5.68 14.68 -9.95
C PRO A 165 5.43 13.19 -9.72
N TRP A 166 6.11 12.57 -8.74
CA TRP A 166 5.84 11.19 -8.34
C TRP A 166 4.60 11.04 -7.46
N GLU A 167 4.20 12.12 -6.79
CA GLU A 167 3.06 12.13 -5.88
C GLU A 167 1.76 12.50 -6.60
N MET A 168 1.82 13.44 -7.56
CA MET A 168 0.63 13.96 -8.23
C MET A 168 0.91 14.15 -9.72
N PRO A 169 0.02 13.66 -10.62
CA PRO A 169 0.15 13.89 -12.06
C PRO A 169 0.32 15.36 -12.41
N ASP A 170 1.25 15.65 -13.27
CA ASP A 170 1.70 17.01 -13.61
C ASP A 170 0.71 17.79 -14.49
N ASP A 171 -0.24 17.09 -15.12
CA ASP A 171 -1.37 17.62 -15.89
C ASP A 171 -2.56 18.08 -15.04
N TRP A 172 -2.51 17.90 -13.71
CA TRP A 172 -3.59 18.33 -12.83
C TRP A 172 -3.63 19.85 -12.65
N HIS A 173 -4.80 20.33 -12.20
CA HIS A 173 -5.05 21.76 -12.02
C HIS A 173 -3.95 22.43 -11.16
N PRO A 174 -3.43 23.63 -11.55
CA PRO A 174 -2.32 24.29 -10.86
C PRO A 174 -2.53 24.49 -9.36
N GLU A 175 -3.77 24.75 -8.91
CA GLU A 175 -4.06 24.90 -7.48
C GLU A 175 -3.90 23.59 -6.69
N ALA A 176 -4.20 22.43 -7.30
CA ALA A 176 -3.93 21.14 -6.70
C ALA A 176 -2.42 20.88 -6.58
N LEU A 177 -1.65 21.18 -7.65
CA LEU A 177 -0.18 21.08 -7.63
C LEU A 177 0.46 22.02 -6.61
N ARG A 178 -0.05 23.25 -6.44
CA ARG A 178 0.39 24.21 -5.40
C ARG A 178 0.10 23.68 -4.00
N ALA A 179 -1.09 23.13 -3.77
CA ALA A 179 -1.45 22.50 -2.50
C ALA A 179 -0.49 21.33 -2.19
N GLN A 180 -0.24 20.44 -3.17
CA GLN A 180 0.69 19.32 -3.02
C GLN A 180 2.12 19.79 -2.71
N ALA A 181 2.60 20.84 -3.37
CA ALA A 181 3.94 21.40 -3.12
C ALA A 181 4.10 21.89 -1.67
N ILE A 182 3.08 22.59 -1.13
CA ILE A 182 3.08 23.07 0.25
C ILE A 182 3.02 21.91 1.25
N VAL A 183 2.16 20.94 0.99
CA VAL A 183 2.00 19.73 1.82
C VAL A 183 3.29 18.92 1.84
N ALA A 184 3.89 18.65 0.67
CA ALA A 184 5.13 17.91 0.57
C ALA A 184 6.30 18.64 1.27
N ARG A 185 6.36 19.97 1.18
CA ARG A 185 7.34 20.81 1.86
C ARG A 185 7.18 20.77 3.38
N SER A 186 5.96 20.92 3.85
CA SER A 186 5.65 20.87 5.30
C SER A 186 5.96 19.49 5.87
N TYR A 187 5.57 18.41 5.19
CA TYR A 187 5.87 17.04 5.58
C TYR A 187 7.38 16.80 5.68
N ALA A 188 8.13 17.16 4.63
CA ALA A 188 9.57 17.02 4.63
C ALA A 188 10.21 17.71 5.84
N LEU A 189 9.84 18.98 6.12
CA LEU A 189 10.39 19.74 7.24
C LEU A 189 9.98 19.20 8.60
N ALA A 190 8.74 18.76 8.75
CA ALA A 190 8.24 18.21 10.01
C ALA A 190 8.85 16.86 10.37
N THR A 191 9.34 16.12 9.36
CA THR A 191 9.87 14.75 9.54
C THR A 191 11.39 14.65 9.45
N LEU A 192 12.11 15.76 9.40
CA LEU A 192 13.58 15.77 9.41
C LEU A 192 14.15 15.04 10.62
N LYS A 193 15.23 14.31 10.40
CA LYS A 193 15.95 13.57 11.44
C LYS A 193 17.24 14.28 11.82
N PRO A 194 17.21 15.22 12.77
CA PRO A 194 18.42 15.92 13.20
C PRO A 194 19.42 14.94 13.85
N GLY A 195 20.72 15.25 13.74
CA GLY A 195 21.77 14.45 14.36
C GLY A 195 22.17 13.17 13.62
N THR A 196 21.49 12.83 12.50
CA THR A 196 21.83 11.66 11.66
C THR A 196 22.63 12.05 10.42
N LEU A 197 23.13 11.05 9.66
CA LEU A 197 23.86 11.29 8.41
C LEU A 197 22.96 11.89 7.32
N PHE A 198 21.66 11.62 7.38
CA PHE A 198 20.64 12.09 6.42
C PHE A 198 19.34 12.46 7.13
N ASP A 199 18.51 13.28 6.51
CA ASP A 199 17.25 13.75 7.04
C ASP A 199 16.04 12.95 6.53
N LEU A 200 16.09 12.51 5.27
CA LEU A 200 14.98 11.89 4.54
C LEU A 200 15.45 10.64 3.78
N TYR A 201 14.55 9.69 3.59
CA TYR A 201 14.72 8.59 2.63
C TYR A 201 14.25 9.03 1.23
N ALA A 202 14.79 8.37 0.19
CA ALA A 202 14.37 8.60 -1.21
C ALA A 202 13.19 7.71 -1.64
N ASP A 203 12.53 7.04 -0.71
CA ASP A 203 11.43 6.10 -0.97
C ASP A 203 10.23 6.37 -0.06
N THR A 204 9.23 5.48 -0.07
CA THR A 204 7.96 5.59 0.67
C THR A 204 8.10 5.70 2.19
N ARG A 205 9.29 5.52 2.76
CA ARG A 205 9.58 5.80 4.19
C ARG A 205 9.58 7.29 4.50
N SER A 206 9.80 8.13 3.50
CA SER A 206 9.63 9.58 3.54
C SER A 206 8.78 10.00 2.36
N GLN A 207 9.38 10.31 1.22
CA GLN A 207 8.72 10.66 -0.04
C GLN A 207 9.55 10.10 -1.19
N VAL A 208 8.93 9.58 -2.23
CA VAL A 208 9.65 9.06 -3.40
C VAL A 208 10.39 10.21 -4.09
N TYR A 209 11.71 10.07 -4.23
CA TYR A 209 12.58 11.09 -4.83
C TYR A 209 13.31 10.52 -6.05
N GLY A 210 12.90 10.94 -7.24
CA GLY A 210 13.41 10.44 -8.52
C GLY A 210 14.56 11.25 -9.11
N GLY A 211 15.13 12.23 -8.40
CA GLY A 211 16.18 13.09 -8.96
C GLY A 211 15.66 14.01 -10.06
N ILE A 212 16.51 14.33 -11.05
CA ILE A 212 16.18 15.28 -12.14
C ILE A 212 15.23 14.65 -13.16
N GLU A 213 15.34 13.36 -13.39
CA GLU A 213 14.53 12.65 -14.40
C GLU A 213 13.02 12.70 -14.07
N ALA A 214 12.68 12.97 -12.81
CA ALA A 214 11.31 13.12 -12.36
C ALA A 214 10.75 14.55 -12.53
N GLU A 215 11.58 15.55 -12.83
CA GLU A 215 11.17 16.95 -12.82
C GLU A 215 10.23 17.29 -13.99
N GLU A 216 9.09 17.91 -13.69
CA GLU A 216 8.12 18.39 -14.67
C GLU A 216 7.93 19.91 -14.59
N VAL A 217 7.63 20.54 -15.71
CA VAL A 217 7.54 22.01 -15.82
C VAL A 217 6.40 22.58 -14.98
N SER A 218 5.23 21.95 -15.00
CA SER A 218 4.02 22.39 -14.28
C SER A 218 4.22 22.29 -12.76
N THR A 219 4.77 21.18 -12.27
CA THR A 219 5.08 21.01 -10.84
C THR A 219 6.20 21.92 -10.39
N ASN A 220 7.22 22.18 -11.23
CA ASN A 220 8.28 23.14 -10.96
C ASN A 220 7.74 24.57 -10.81
N ARG A 221 6.75 24.96 -11.64
CA ARG A 221 6.02 26.25 -11.50
C ARG A 221 5.24 26.32 -10.19
N ALA A 222 4.52 25.25 -9.83
CA ALA A 222 3.77 25.19 -8.58
C ALA A 222 4.67 25.29 -7.34
N ILE A 223 5.83 24.59 -7.33
CA ILE A 223 6.84 24.67 -6.27
C ILE A 223 7.39 26.09 -6.18
N GLY A 224 7.74 26.73 -7.30
CA GLY A 224 8.24 28.10 -7.35
C GLY A 224 7.22 29.14 -6.87
N ALA A 225 5.96 29.04 -7.32
CA ALA A 225 4.86 29.93 -6.91
C ALA A 225 4.52 29.82 -5.41
N THR A 226 4.91 28.72 -4.76
CA THR A 226 4.69 28.47 -3.34
C THR A 226 6.00 28.38 -2.54
N ALA A 227 7.09 28.94 -3.07
CA ALA A 227 8.42 28.85 -2.45
C ALA A 227 8.38 29.30 -0.98
N GLY A 228 9.00 28.53 -0.09
CA GLY A 228 9.06 28.79 1.34
C GLY A 228 7.73 28.67 2.10
N ARG A 229 6.58 28.49 1.44
CA ARG A 229 5.27 28.39 2.11
C ARG A 229 5.10 27.00 2.73
N VAL A 230 4.72 26.97 4.02
CA VAL A 230 4.51 25.76 4.83
C VAL A 230 3.32 25.94 5.76
N LEU A 231 2.73 24.84 6.21
CA LEU A 231 1.69 24.86 7.22
C LEU A 231 2.28 24.79 8.62
N PHE A 232 1.80 25.65 9.51
CA PHE A 232 2.17 25.75 10.91
C PHE A 232 1.00 25.41 11.83
N TRP A 233 1.31 24.80 12.94
CA TRP A 233 0.39 24.60 14.04
C TRP A 233 1.16 24.69 15.37
N ASN A 234 0.65 25.48 16.31
CA ASN A 234 1.31 25.70 17.61
C ASN A 234 2.81 26.04 17.53
N GLY A 235 3.18 26.99 16.66
CA GLY A 235 4.56 27.47 16.54
C GLY A 235 5.52 26.50 15.84
N ARG A 236 5.04 25.34 15.35
CA ARG A 236 5.86 24.33 14.65
C ARG A 236 5.32 24.03 13.27
N VAL A 237 6.19 23.52 12.39
CA VAL A 237 5.75 23.02 11.08
C VAL A 237 4.84 21.83 11.29
N ALA A 238 3.66 21.88 10.70
CA ALA A 238 2.67 20.82 10.80
C ALA A 238 3.10 19.58 10.01
N THR A 239 2.91 18.39 10.57
CA THR A 239 3.07 17.12 9.84
C THR A 239 1.88 16.90 8.95
N THR A 240 2.05 17.14 7.67
CA THR A 240 0.99 17.14 6.66
C THR A 240 0.97 15.83 5.89
N PHE A 241 0.34 14.80 6.45
CA PHE A 241 0.12 13.54 5.73
C PHE A 241 -0.82 13.76 4.54
N TYR A 242 -0.58 13.02 3.46
CA TYR A 242 -1.43 13.02 2.26
C TYR A 242 -1.48 11.61 1.65
N HIS A 243 -2.48 11.36 0.84
CA HIS A 243 -2.72 10.06 0.23
C HIS A 243 -3.50 10.21 -1.08
N SER A 244 -3.47 9.20 -1.92
CA SER A 244 -4.10 9.27 -3.25
C SER A 244 -5.60 9.50 -3.18
N THR A 245 -6.34 8.62 -2.51
CA THR A 245 -7.81 8.53 -2.60
C THR A 245 -8.41 8.23 -1.24
N SER A 246 -9.32 9.05 -0.74
CA SER A 246 -9.93 8.89 0.59
C SER A 246 -11.03 7.81 0.63
N GLY A 247 -11.72 7.57 -0.48
CA GLY A 247 -12.92 6.74 -0.55
C GLY A 247 -14.21 7.50 -0.20
N GLY A 248 -14.15 8.85 -0.10
CA GLY A 248 -15.27 9.75 0.21
C GLY A 248 -15.19 10.45 1.56
N LYS A 249 -14.23 10.06 2.43
CA LYS A 249 -13.96 10.70 3.72
C LYS A 249 -12.54 10.38 4.17
N THR A 250 -11.81 11.37 4.64
CA THR A 250 -10.52 11.17 5.30
C THR A 250 -10.71 10.59 6.72
N VAL A 251 -9.64 10.26 7.39
CA VAL A 251 -9.67 9.64 8.73
C VAL A 251 -8.77 10.41 9.69
N ALA A 252 -9.16 10.46 10.96
CA ALA A 252 -8.32 11.04 12.02
C ALA A 252 -7.05 10.19 12.23
N ILE A 253 -5.95 10.86 12.58
CA ILE A 253 -4.66 10.18 12.77
C ILE A 253 -4.73 9.08 13.82
N GLY A 254 -5.40 9.30 14.95
CA GLY A 254 -5.54 8.31 16.03
C GLY A 254 -6.38 7.09 15.66
N GLU A 255 -7.28 7.20 14.66
CA GLU A 255 -8.02 6.05 14.14
C GLU A 255 -7.19 5.26 13.13
N ALA A 256 -6.44 5.95 12.26
CA ALA A 256 -5.57 5.30 11.28
C ALA A 256 -4.37 4.61 11.96
N TRP A 257 -3.82 5.22 12.99
CA TRP A 257 -2.68 4.71 13.77
C TRP A 257 -2.99 4.85 15.27
N PRO A 258 -3.56 3.83 15.92
CA PRO A 258 -4.05 3.89 17.31
C PRO A 258 -3.02 4.30 18.37
N HIS A 259 -1.71 4.13 18.07
CA HIS A 259 -0.63 4.52 18.98
C HIS A 259 -0.08 5.94 18.69
N SER A 260 -0.69 6.67 17.74
CA SER A 260 -0.30 8.04 17.45
C SER A 260 -1.00 9.02 18.38
N THR A 261 -0.27 10.04 18.84
CA THR A 261 -0.90 11.17 19.56
C THR A 261 -1.93 11.85 18.66
N PRO A 262 -3.15 12.05 19.14
CA PRO A 262 -4.17 12.80 18.39
C PRO A 262 -3.68 14.22 18.07
N VAL A 263 -3.93 14.67 16.85
CA VAL A 263 -3.54 16.01 16.39
C VAL A 263 -4.79 16.72 15.86
N PRO A 264 -5.16 17.88 16.40
CA PRO A 264 -6.43 18.56 16.11
C PRO A 264 -6.67 18.90 14.63
N TYR A 265 -5.61 19.13 13.85
CA TYR A 265 -5.71 19.40 12.42
C TYR A 265 -5.70 18.14 11.54
N LEU A 266 -5.48 16.94 12.09
CA LEU A 266 -5.51 15.66 11.36
C LEU A 266 -6.77 14.87 11.73
N VAL A 267 -7.91 15.45 11.44
CA VAL A 267 -9.25 14.89 11.66
C VAL A 267 -9.87 14.39 10.35
N GLY A 268 -10.88 13.54 10.45
CA GLY A 268 -11.61 13.06 9.29
C GLY A 268 -12.55 14.15 8.73
N VAL A 269 -12.42 14.46 7.44
CA VAL A 269 -13.29 15.40 6.70
C VAL A 269 -13.97 14.70 5.54
N ALA A 270 -15.16 15.16 5.14
CA ALA A 270 -15.82 14.67 3.93
C ALA A 270 -14.97 14.98 2.69
N ASP A 271 -15.05 14.15 1.67
CA ASP A 271 -14.27 14.31 0.44
C ASP A 271 -15.15 14.00 -0.78
N PRO A 272 -15.98 14.97 -1.20
CA PRO A 272 -17.00 14.76 -2.21
C PRO A 272 -16.44 14.50 -3.61
N TYR A 273 -15.23 15.00 -3.90
CA TYR A 273 -14.60 14.87 -5.22
C TYR A 273 -13.72 13.62 -5.38
N ASP A 274 -13.51 12.86 -4.31
CA ASP A 274 -12.74 11.61 -4.34
C ASP A 274 -13.25 10.60 -5.39
N ARG A 275 -14.54 10.66 -5.75
CA ARG A 275 -15.18 9.86 -6.81
C ARG A 275 -14.53 10.02 -8.20
N LEU A 276 -13.73 11.06 -8.43
CA LEU A 276 -12.93 11.22 -9.65
C LEU A 276 -11.85 10.14 -9.77
N SER A 277 -11.47 9.53 -8.67
CA SER A 277 -10.49 8.44 -8.66
C SER A 277 -11.14 7.12 -9.08
N LYS A 278 -10.47 6.38 -9.98
CA LYS A 278 -10.81 4.97 -10.27
C LYS A 278 -10.72 4.06 -9.04
N TYR A 279 -10.05 4.51 -7.99
CA TYR A 279 -9.90 3.80 -6.72
C TYR A 279 -10.85 4.31 -5.63
N HIS A 280 -11.79 5.20 -5.97
CA HIS A 280 -12.90 5.53 -5.07
C HIS A 280 -13.57 4.24 -4.54
N ARG A 281 -13.73 3.24 -5.41
CA ARG A 281 -14.10 1.86 -5.04
C ARG A 281 -13.13 0.88 -5.70
N TRP A 282 -12.82 -0.21 -5.04
CA TRP A 282 -11.95 -1.25 -5.56
C TRP A 282 -12.38 -2.65 -5.11
N GLY A 283 -11.89 -3.68 -5.80
CA GLY A 283 -12.20 -5.08 -5.58
C GLY A 283 -13.27 -5.64 -6.53
N PRO A 284 -13.75 -6.86 -6.28
CA PRO A 284 -13.33 -7.72 -5.17
C PRO A 284 -11.94 -8.34 -5.38
N VAL A 285 -11.13 -8.35 -4.34
CA VAL A 285 -9.97 -9.24 -4.23
C VAL A 285 -10.51 -10.60 -3.79
N ARG A 286 -10.21 -11.65 -4.55
CA ARG A 286 -10.68 -13.02 -4.30
C ARG A 286 -9.56 -13.83 -3.67
N LEU A 287 -9.83 -14.43 -2.51
CA LEU A 287 -8.84 -15.20 -1.76
C LEU A 287 -9.43 -16.51 -1.25
N THR A 288 -8.71 -17.58 -1.46
CA THR A 288 -9.02 -18.88 -0.82
C THR A 288 -8.48 -18.91 0.62
N PRO A 289 -8.93 -19.84 1.46
CA PRO A 289 -8.36 -20.06 2.80
C PRO A 289 -6.84 -20.28 2.80
N ALA A 290 -6.32 -20.99 1.80
CA ALA A 290 -4.89 -21.27 1.67
C ALA A 290 -4.09 -20.01 1.33
N GLN A 291 -4.58 -19.20 0.38
CA GLN A 291 -3.95 -17.92 0.03
C GLN A 291 -3.95 -16.94 1.21
N LEU A 292 -5.04 -16.89 1.98
CA LEU A 292 -5.10 -16.08 3.20
C LEU A 292 -4.10 -16.62 4.24
N ALA A 293 -4.04 -17.92 4.46
CA ALA A 293 -3.09 -18.54 5.40
C ALA A 293 -1.65 -18.18 5.05
N GLN A 294 -1.27 -18.29 3.78
CA GLN A 294 0.05 -17.92 3.28
C GLN A 294 0.37 -16.43 3.53
N LYS A 295 -0.54 -15.52 3.13
CA LYS A 295 -0.35 -14.09 3.27
C LYS A 295 -0.32 -13.60 4.72
N LEU A 296 -1.07 -14.25 5.60
CA LEU A 296 -1.16 -13.89 7.02
C LEU A 296 -0.16 -14.63 7.91
N GLY A 297 0.61 -15.57 7.37
CA GLY A 297 1.50 -16.41 8.16
C GLY A 297 0.72 -17.21 9.21
N SER A 298 -0.45 -17.77 8.86
CA SER A 298 -1.36 -18.44 9.79
C SER A 298 -1.73 -19.83 9.29
N GLY A 299 -2.37 -20.66 10.15
CA GLY A 299 -3.04 -21.87 9.72
C GLY A 299 -4.27 -21.57 8.85
N ALA A 300 -4.93 -22.62 8.33
CA ALA A 300 -6.08 -22.47 7.44
C ALA A 300 -7.17 -21.57 8.03
N VAL A 301 -7.46 -20.48 7.32
CA VAL A 301 -8.44 -19.45 7.72
C VAL A 301 -9.85 -19.96 7.45
N ARG A 302 -10.72 -19.86 8.45
CA ARG A 302 -12.15 -20.24 8.37
C ARG A 302 -13.08 -19.04 8.26
N ASP A 303 -12.72 -17.95 8.94
CA ASP A 303 -13.53 -16.72 8.95
C ASP A 303 -12.67 -15.47 9.22
N LEU A 304 -13.19 -14.31 8.76
CA LEU A 304 -12.62 -13.00 8.96
C LEU A 304 -13.71 -12.06 9.44
N VAL A 305 -13.61 -11.52 10.65
CA VAL A 305 -14.55 -10.54 11.19
C VAL A 305 -13.88 -9.17 11.24
N VAL A 306 -14.54 -8.17 10.68
CA VAL A 306 -14.02 -6.79 10.61
C VAL A 306 -14.73 -5.94 11.64
N GLU A 307 -14.00 -5.39 12.58
CA GLU A 307 -14.44 -4.35 13.51
C GLU A 307 -14.18 -2.98 12.88
N ARG A 308 -15.14 -2.05 13.03
CA ARG A 308 -15.09 -0.75 12.37
C ARG A 308 -14.87 0.36 13.37
N GLY A 309 -14.00 1.31 12.98
CA GLY A 309 -13.85 2.57 13.70
C GLY A 309 -14.92 3.61 13.32
N PRO A 310 -14.87 4.78 13.98
CA PRO A 310 -15.86 5.87 13.80
C PRO A 310 -15.97 6.40 12.36
N SER A 311 -14.91 6.31 11.55
CA SER A 311 -14.94 6.72 10.14
C SER A 311 -15.66 5.70 9.24
N GLY A 312 -15.95 4.50 9.73
CA GLY A 312 -16.45 3.36 8.97
C GLY A 312 -15.34 2.50 8.35
N ARG A 313 -14.05 2.86 8.53
CA ARG A 313 -12.91 2.04 8.14
C ARG A 313 -12.76 0.84 9.09
N ALA A 314 -12.09 -0.20 8.63
CA ALA A 314 -11.69 -1.29 9.51
C ALA A 314 -10.70 -0.75 10.56
N ALA A 315 -10.95 -1.02 11.82
CA ALA A 315 -10.04 -0.77 12.93
C ALA A 315 -9.22 -2.03 13.24
N GLU A 316 -9.92 -3.16 13.36
CA GLU A 316 -9.33 -4.46 13.65
C GLU A 316 -9.95 -5.54 12.76
N VAL A 317 -9.19 -6.61 12.51
CA VAL A 317 -9.66 -7.83 11.85
C VAL A 317 -9.37 -9.03 12.74
N THR A 318 -10.43 -9.73 13.13
CA THR A 318 -10.33 -11.01 13.80
C THR A 318 -10.24 -12.12 12.75
N VAL A 319 -9.10 -12.78 12.70
CA VAL A 319 -8.83 -13.95 11.86
C VAL A 319 -9.12 -15.21 12.66
N ARG A 320 -10.11 -16.00 12.24
CA ARG A 320 -10.47 -17.29 12.86
C ARG A 320 -10.00 -18.43 11.97
N GLY A 321 -9.20 -19.32 12.50
CA GLY A 321 -8.63 -20.43 11.76
C GLY A 321 -8.53 -21.70 12.57
N ARG A 322 -7.85 -22.72 12.03
CA ARG A 322 -7.58 -23.97 12.74
C ARG A 322 -6.62 -23.78 13.92
N ALA A 323 -5.69 -22.83 13.80
CA ALA A 323 -4.71 -22.50 14.84
C ALA A 323 -5.30 -21.59 15.95
N GLY A 324 -6.60 -21.34 15.95
CA GLY A 324 -7.25 -20.49 16.94
C GLY A 324 -7.75 -19.14 16.36
N VAL A 325 -7.81 -18.14 17.23
CA VAL A 325 -8.28 -16.78 16.92
C VAL A 325 -7.10 -15.81 17.08
N ARG A 326 -6.87 -14.99 16.05
CA ARG A 326 -5.87 -13.91 16.06
C ARG A 326 -6.53 -12.58 15.72
N ARG A 327 -6.25 -11.56 16.50
CA ARG A 327 -6.65 -10.17 16.20
C ARG A 327 -5.49 -9.44 15.56
N MET A 328 -5.77 -8.60 14.58
CA MET A 328 -4.79 -7.82 13.85
C MET A 328 -5.31 -6.40 13.64
N LEU A 329 -4.44 -5.40 13.82
CA LEU A 329 -4.76 -4.04 13.40
C LEU A 329 -5.02 -4.03 11.88
N SER A 330 -5.98 -3.24 11.46
CA SER A 330 -6.38 -3.17 10.04
C SER A 330 -5.25 -2.75 9.11
N GLN A 331 -4.29 -1.94 9.58
CA GLN A 331 -3.11 -1.56 8.81
C GLN A 331 -2.17 -2.76 8.56
N ASP A 332 -2.01 -3.64 9.55
CA ASP A 332 -1.19 -4.85 9.39
C ASP A 332 -1.87 -5.84 8.45
N PHE A 333 -3.18 -6.02 8.60
CA PHE A 333 -3.98 -6.83 7.69
C PHE A 333 -3.94 -6.29 6.26
N ARG A 334 -4.09 -4.97 6.08
CA ARG A 334 -3.96 -4.28 4.80
C ARG A 334 -2.60 -4.56 4.16
N ARG A 335 -1.50 -4.41 4.90
CA ARG A 335 -0.13 -4.66 4.40
C ARG A 335 0.08 -6.12 4.02
N ALA A 336 -0.35 -7.05 4.87
CA ALA A 336 -0.20 -8.48 4.61
C ALA A 336 -0.91 -8.93 3.33
N LEU A 337 -2.07 -8.33 3.01
CA LEU A 337 -2.87 -8.69 1.84
C LEU A 337 -2.66 -7.75 0.64
N ASP A 338 -1.81 -6.73 0.76
CA ASP A 338 -1.59 -5.68 -0.25
C ASP A 338 -2.90 -4.97 -0.66
N LEU A 339 -3.74 -4.66 0.33
CA LEU A 339 -4.99 -3.93 0.07
C LEU A 339 -4.71 -2.43 -0.08
N ARG A 340 -5.52 -1.76 -0.89
CA ARG A 340 -5.33 -0.33 -1.17
C ARG A 340 -5.54 0.58 0.03
N SER A 341 -6.46 0.23 0.94
CA SER A 341 -6.81 1.03 2.12
C SER A 341 -7.31 0.15 3.25
N THR A 342 -7.54 0.73 4.42
CA THR A 342 -8.24 0.10 5.54
C THR A 342 -9.77 0.23 5.43
N TRP A 343 -10.29 0.90 4.42
CA TRP A 343 -11.73 0.99 4.20
C TRP A 343 -12.23 -0.17 3.33
N PHE A 344 -12.35 -1.34 3.92
CA PHE A 344 -12.78 -2.54 3.22
C PHE A 344 -13.90 -3.30 3.96
N SER A 345 -14.55 -4.18 3.23
CA SER A 345 -15.53 -5.16 3.72
C SER A 345 -15.10 -6.55 3.28
N VAL A 346 -15.40 -7.54 4.10
CA VAL A 346 -15.18 -8.95 3.79
C VAL A 346 -16.52 -9.62 3.57
N ARG A 347 -16.69 -10.24 2.41
CA ARG A 347 -17.82 -11.08 2.06
C ARG A 347 -17.36 -12.52 1.94
N VAL A 348 -18.22 -13.48 2.31
CA VAL A 348 -17.83 -14.90 2.36
C VAL A 348 -18.88 -15.77 1.68
N LEU A 349 -18.41 -16.68 0.85
CA LEU A 349 -19.15 -17.86 0.39
C LEU A 349 -18.45 -19.08 1.00
N ASN A 350 -19.16 -19.85 1.81
CA ASN A 350 -18.64 -21.08 2.38
C ASN A 350 -19.63 -22.22 2.15
N LEU A 351 -19.16 -23.29 1.53
CA LEU A 351 -19.86 -24.56 1.41
C LEU A 351 -18.98 -25.65 2.07
N ASP A 352 -19.47 -26.22 3.16
CA ASP A 352 -18.74 -27.25 3.88
C ASP A 352 -18.79 -28.58 3.13
N PRO A 353 -17.70 -29.35 3.11
CA PRO A 353 -17.75 -30.73 2.65
C PRO A 353 -18.73 -31.55 3.50
N PRO A 354 -19.48 -32.50 2.92
CA PRO A 354 -20.37 -33.36 3.69
C PRO A 354 -19.59 -34.16 4.73
N LEU A 355 -20.17 -34.27 5.92
CA LEU A 355 -19.52 -34.98 7.06
C LEU A 355 -19.49 -36.48 6.94
N ARG A 356 -20.33 -37.06 6.08
CA ARG A 356 -20.46 -38.51 5.88
C ARG A 356 -20.28 -38.86 4.40
N ARG A 357 -19.88 -40.08 4.13
CA ARG A 357 -19.90 -40.65 2.77
C ARG A 357 -21.34 -40.60 2.25
N ALA A 358 -21.49 -40.19 1.02
CA ALA A 358 -22.75 -40.24 0.31
C ALA A 358 -23.03 -41.66 -0.20
N LEU A 359 -24.28 -42.09 -0.12
CA LEU A 359 -24.75 -43.30 -0.78
C LEU A 359 -25.53 -42.89 -2.05
N VAL A 360 -25.50 -43.71 -3.07
CA VAL A 360 -26.28 -43.49 -4.31
C VAL A 360 -27.76 -43.29 -3.95
N ASP A 361 -28.41 -42.30 -4.59
CA ASP A 361 -29.81 -41.95 -4.42
C ASP A 361 -30.26 -41.59 -2.98
N ARG A 362 -29.34 -41.51 -2.04
CA ARG A 362 -29.65 -41.04 -0.69
C ARG A 362 -29.47 -39.53 -0.55
N PRO A 363 -30.32 -38.89 0.26
CA PRO A 363 -30.20 -37.46 0.49
C PRO A 363 -28.92 -37.13 1.23
N VAL A 364 -28.20 -36.12 0.70
CA VAL A 364 -26.99 -35.56 1.29
C VAL A 364 -27.30 -34.13 1.78
N VAL A 365 -26.99 -33.85 3.03
CA VAL A 365 -27.18 -32.54 3.63
C VAL A 365 -25.90 -31.72 3.46
N LEU A 366 -25.93 -30.68 2.65
CA LEU A 366 -24.89 -29.67 2.51
C LEU A 366 -25.16 -28.54 3.47
N LYS A 367 -24.13 -28.09 4.17
CA LYS A 367 -24.17 -26.96 5.11
C LYS A 367 -23.17 -25.88 4.68
N GLY A 368 -23.39 -24.68 5.10
CA GLY A 368 -22.46 -23.61 4.85
C GLY A 368 -22.91 -22.29 5.42
N PHE A 369 -22.20 -21.24 5.06
CA PHE A 369 -22.61 -19.90 5.44
C PHE A 369 -22.28 -18.87 4.36
N VAL A 370 -23.07 -17.81 4.32
CA VAL A 370 -22.93 -16.69 3.40
C VAL A 370 -22.98 -15.38 4.20
N ARG A 371 -22.01 -14.51 3.98
CA ARG A 371 -21.99 -13.19 4.60
C ARG A 371 -21.77 -12.09 3.56
N GLY A 372 -22.55 -11.00 3.67
CA GLY A 372 -22.41 -9.79 2.84
C GLY A 372 -22.74 -9.97 1.36
N LEU A 373 -23.40 -11.06 0.98
CA LEU A 373 -23.81 -11.36 -0.40
C LEU A 373 -25.33 -11.63 -0.45
N SER A 374 -25.98 -11.19 -1.52
CA SER A 374 -27.38 -11.45 -1.83
C SER A 374 -27.50 -12.33 -3.07
N ARG A 375 -28.70 -12.89 -3.28
CA ARG A 375 -29.03 -13.70 -4.46
C ARG A 375 -28.02 -14.82 -4.72
N VAL A 376 -27.64 -15.53 -3.63
CA VAL A 376 -26.74 -16.69 -3.71
C VAL A 376 -27.57 -17.91 -4.16
N ARG A 377 -27.01 -18.69 -5.07
CA ARG A 377 -27.59 -19.95 -5.56
C ARG A 377 -26.60 -21.08 -5.35
N LEU A 378 -27.15 -22.28 -5.15
CA LEU A 378 -26.41 -23.54 -5.25
C LEU A 378 -26.36 -23.92 -6.74
N GLU A 379 -25.17 -24.22 -7.22
CA GLU A 379 -24.92 -24.80 -8.53
C GLU A 379 -24.35 -26.20 -8.37
N GLN A 380 -24.67 -27.09 -9.33
CA GLN A 380 -24.12 -28.43 -9.43
C GLN A 380 -23.45 -28.68 -10.79
N GLN A 381 -22.50 -29.58 -10.79
CA GLN A 381 -21.80 -30.09 -11.96
C GLN A 381 -21.74 -31.62 -11.83
N VAL A 382 -22.48 -32.34 -12.67
CA VAL A 382 -22.52 -33.81 -12.65
C VAL A 382 -21.47 -34.32 -13.62
N ASN A 383 -20.66 -35.32 -13.18
CA ASN A 383 -19.63 -35.99 -13.99
C ASN A 383 -18.73 -35.03 -14.81
N GLY A 384 -18.38 -33.87 -14.25
CA GLY A 384 -17.54 -32.87 -14.92
C GLY A 384 -18.22 -32.06 -16.04
N GLY A 385 -19.52 -32.20 -16.26
CA GLY A 385 -20.29 -31.46 -17.26
C GLY A 385 -20.46 -29.96 -16.92
N ALA A 386 -21.46 -29.30 -17.50
CA ALA A 386 -21.72 -27.88 -17.29
C ALA A 386 -22.29 -27.61 -15.89
N TRP A 387 -21.97 -26.44 -15.32
CA TRP A 387 -22.58 -25.93 -14.10
C TRP A 387 -24.04 -25.57 -14.32
N ARG A 388 -24.94 -26.08 -13.50
CA ARG A 388 -26.38 -25.79 -13.56
C ARG A 388 -26.87 -25.33 -12.18
N THR A 389 -27.77 -24.35 -12.15
CA THR A 389 -28.41 -23.90 -10.92
C THR A 389 -29.33 -24.98 -10.38
N VAL A 390 -29.15 -25.34 -9.12
CA VAL A 390 -30.03 -26.27 -8.39
C VAL A 390 -31.18 -25.48 -7.79
N ARG A 391 -30.87 -24.46 -6.97
CA ARG A 391 -31.86 -23.60 -6.30
C ARG A 391 -31.20 -22.36 -5.69
N PRO A 392 -31.99 -21.32 -5.40
CA PRO A 392 -31.56 -20.23 -4.52
C PRO A 392 -31.30 -20.75 -3.09
N ILE A 393 -30.35 -20.12 -2.41
CA ILE A 393 -30.04 -20.42 -1.01
C ILE A 393 -30.85 -19.49 -0.09
N ALA A 394 -31.78 -20.11 0.67
CA ALA A 394 -32.40 -19.49 1.85
C ALA A 394 -31.41 -19.59 3.03
N ARG A 395 -31.16 -18.47 3.70
CA ARG A 395 -30.21 -18.40 4.83
C ARG A 395 -30.89 -17.87 6.08
N HIS A 396 -30.45 -18.31 7.25
CA HIS A 396 -30.83 -17.74 8.53
C HIS A 396 -30.22 -16.33 8.72
N SER A 397 -30.65 -15.59 9.71
CA SER A 397 -30.16 -14.23 10.04
C SER A 397 -28.64 -14.20 10.28
N ASN A 398 -28.07 -15.26 10.85
CA ASN A 398 -26.63 -15.43 11.05
C ASN A 398 -25.84 -15.84 9.78
N GLY A 399 -26.53 -15.92 8.63
CA GLY A 399 -25.95 -16.28 7.34
C GLY A 399 -25.77 -17.78 7.09
N ARG A 400 -26.03 -18.66 8.07
CA ARG A 400 -25.95 -20.12 7.91
C ARG A 400 -27.09 -20.62 7.05
N PHE A 401 -26.86 -21.74 6.35
CA PHE A 401 -27.87 -22.44 5.58
C PHE A 401 -27.64 -23.95 5.63
N THR A 402 -28.71 -24.68 5.32
CA THR A 402 -28.69 -26.11 5.10
C THR A 402 -29.50 -26.40 3.84
N VAL A 403 -29.00 -27.26 2.97
CA VAL A 403 -29.68 -27.69 1.75
C VAL A 403 -29.51 -29.17 1.52
N THR A 404 -30.59 -29.88 1.20
CA THR A 404 -30.54 -31.30 0.87
C THR A 404 -30.46 -31.47 -0.63
N VAL A 405 -29.53 -32.33 -1.09
CA VAL A 405 -29.34 -32.72 -2.50
C VAL A 405 -29.36 -34.26 -2.61
N ARG A 406 -29.65 -34.78 -3.81
CA ARG A 406 -29.63 -36.23 -4.10
C ARG A 406 -28.73 -36.47 -5.31
N PRO A 407 -27.42 -36.74 -5.10
CA PRO A 407 -26.52 -37.00 -6.21
C PRO A 407 -26.63 -38.43 -6.70
N ASN A 408 -26.85 -38.65 -7.99
CA ASN A 408 -26.94 -39.96 -8.64
C ASN A 408 -25.57 -40.44 -9.14
N GLY A 409 -24.50 -39.70 -8.86
CA GLY A 409 -23.12 -40.01 -9.25
C GLY A 409 -22.18 -38.89 -8.78
N PRO A 410 -20.90 -38.92 -9.17
CA PRO A 410 -19.93 -37.92 -8.78
C PRO A 410 -20.42 -36.50 -9.17
N THR A 411 -20.80 -35.71 -8.18
CA THR A 411 -21.38 -34.39 -8.36
C THR A 411 -20.62 -33.36 -7.54
N SER A 412 -20.18 -32.29 -8.20
CA SER A 412 -19.59 -31.12 -7.55
C SER A 412 -20.65 -30.05 -7.32
N TYR A 413 -20.62 -29.45 -6.13
CA TYR A 413 -21.52 -28.37 -5.73
C TYR A 413 -20.72 -27.12 -5.39
N ARG A 414 -21.23 -25.93 -5.74
CA ARG A 414 -20.66 -24.65 -5.33
C ARG A 414 -21.74 -23.61 -5.07
N LEU A 415 -21.38 -22.61 -4.29
CA LEU A 415 -22.20 -21.41 -4.14
C LEU A 415 -21.81 -20.41 -5.24
N ALA A 416 -22.79 -19.79 -5.88
CA ALA A 416 -22.55 -18.77 -6.91
C ALA A 416 -23.45 -17.55 -6.74
N THR A 417 -22.96 -16.43 -7.23
CA THR A 417 -23.66 -15.15 -7.37
C THR A 417 -23.45 -14.63 -8.79
N ARG A 418 -23.95 -13.43 -9.11
CA ARG A 418 -23.62 -12.77 -10.39
C ARG A 418 -22.15 -12.38 -10.54
N VAL A 419 -21.44 -12.17 -9.42
CA VAL A 419 -20.09 -11.60 -9.41
C VAL A 419 -19.00 -12.60 -9.02
N ALA A 420 -19.35 -13.73 -8.43
CA ALA A 420 -18.38 -14.74 -7.99
C ALA A 420 -19.02 -16.11 -7.82
N ALA A 421 -18.22 -17.15 -8.03
CA ALA A 421 -18.51 -18.51 -7.63
C ALA A 421 -17.46 -18.98 -6.61
N GLY A 422 -17.91 -19.65 -5.56
CA GLY A 422 -17.06 -20.28 -4.56
C GLY A 422 -16.34 -21.51 -5.11
N ALA A 423 -15.40 -22.03 -4.35
CA ALA A 423 -14.78 -23.31 -4.65
C ALA A 423 -15.80 -24.45 -4.57
N ALA A 424 -15.61 -25.47 -5.40
CA ALA A 424 -16.52 -26.61 -5.46
C ALA A 424 -16.22 -27.63 -4.35
N VAL A 425 -17.26 -28.28 -3.88
CA VAL A 425 -17.21 -29.44 -3.00
C VAL A 425 -17.76 -30.64 -3.77
N THR A 426 -16.96 -31.68 -3.95
CA THR A 426 -17.38 -32.87 -4.67
C THR A 426 -17.94 -33.91 -3.74
N VAL A 427 -19.12 -34.42 -4.04
CA VAL A 427 -19.78 -35.53 -3.41
C VAL A 427 -19.64 -36.75 -4.33
N LYS A 428 -19.02 -37.81 -3.84
CA LYS A 428 -18.86 -39.08 -4.56
C LYS A 428 -19.72 -40.13 -3.83
N PRO A 429 -20.92 -40.45 -4.33
CA PRO A 429 -21.71 -41.56 -3.79
C PRO A 429 -21.02 -42.89 -4.07
N SER A 430 -21.05 -43.80 -3.09
CA SER A 430 -20.52 -45.15 -3.20
C SER A 430 -21.61 -46.16 -2.84
#